data_2e9ca37a763eaf449067b76e18316e97
#
_entry.id   2e9ca37a763eaf449067b76e18316e97
#
_cell.length_a   1.000
_cell.length_b   1.000
_cell.length_c   1.000
_cell.angle_alpha   90.00
_cell.angle_beta   90.00
_cell.angle_gamma   90.00
#
_symmetry.space_group_name_H-M   'P 1'
#
loop_
_entity.id
_entity.type
_entity.pdbx_description
1 polymer ?
#
loop_
_entity_poly.entity_id
_entity_poly.type
_entity_poly.pdbx_seq_one_letter_code
_entity_poly.pdbx_strand_id
1 'polypeptide(L)'
;MRHVHIHVTGIVQGVGMRPFVYREAMAHGICGWVLNAGDGVHIEAHAPADALDAFAAALSEHAPAAARVEHVEVVDLAANGWDAANEQGFRIVASQDQTAHTTLVSPDIATCDDCLRELFDPADRRYHYPFINCTNCGPRFTIIRSLPYDRAATSMDRFPMCPKCAAEYADPLDRRFHAQPDACFDCGPHITWREAVNGDACGNSSATPAVGTTREASDAIIERCVELLASGGIVAIKGLGGFHLACDAANEQAVAELRRRKRRSNKPLAVMVRSLADTERLCHIDDAERDLLAGSIRPIVLLRRRTVGEGNGGSPDILALAPSVAHDLPELGVMLPYTPLQHLLLAAAEARGMHALVMTSGNLSEEPIETDDDLAWEHLVAAGIADALLGNDRAILSRYDDSVVRVVDGTVMPVRRARGYAPQPLPLPALDRAPSCVLACGPQQKATIALTREGTNGEATCFVSQHIGDVENGGTFDAWNAARTRLEDLFDLAPAALACDVHPSYLSGQWAREQARKCNLPLVEVQHHHAHIASVMAEAIAAGQLTTDARVLGIAFDGTGAGTDGTIWGGEFLVASLGGFERAAHLRTWALPGGAASVR
;
A
#
# COMPACT_ATOMS: atom_id res chain seq x y z
N MET A 1 11.33 -43.98 1.02
CA MET A 1 11.48 -42.74 0.23
C MET A 1 10.15 -42.50 -0.43
N ARG A 2 9.67 -41.27 -0.41
CA ARG A 2 8.41 -40.79 -1.01
C ARG A 2 8.74 -39.64 -1.95
N HIS A 3 8.06 -39.52 -3.06
CA HIS A 3 8.22 -38.47 -4.06
C HIS A 3 6.92 -37.68 -4.16
N VAL A 4 6.95 -36.39 -3.93
CA VAL A 4 5.76 -35.53 -3.85
C VAL A 4 5.95 -34.27 -4.66
N HIS A 5 4.82 -33.75 -5.17
CA HIS A 5 4.68 -32.37 -5.60
C HIS A 5 3.90 -31.60 -4.52
N ILE A 6 4.42 -30.44 -4.11
CA ILE A 6 3.78 -29.56 -3.13
C ILE A 6 3.46 -28.24 -3.82
N HIS A 7 2.20 -27.81 -3.73
CA HIS A 7 1.75 -26.51 -4.23
C HIS A 7 1.34 -25.62 -3.07
N VAL A 8 1.97 -24.46 -2.96
CA VAL A 8 1.73 -23.48 -1.89
C VAL A 8 1.10 -22.23 -2.49
N THR A 9 -0.10 -21.87 -2.00
CA THR A 9 -0.86 -20.71 -2.48
C THR A 9 -1.03 -19.64 -1.40
N GLY A 10 -1.40 -18.42 -1.82
CA GLY A 10 -1.55 -17.25 -0.96
C GLY A 10 -0.58 -16.12 -1.33
N ILE A 11 -0.20 -15.28 -0.35
CA ILE A 11 0.88 -14.29 -0.51
C ILE A 11 2.21 -15.01 -0.28
N VAL A 12 2.73 -15.66 -1.33
CA VAL A 12 3.91 -16.52 -1.26
C VAL A 12 5.04 -16.08 -2.21
N GLN A 13 4.83 -14.99 -2.94
CA GLN A 13 5.85 -14.39 -3.81
C GLN A 13 6.24 -13.00 -3.33
N GLY A 14 7.53 -12.64 -3.48
CA GLY A 14 8.06 -11.36 -3.00
C GLY A 14 8.23 -11.27 -1.47
N VAL A 15 8.04 -12.35 -0.75
CA VAL A 15 8.05 -12.45 0.72
C VAL A 15 9.15 -13.38 1.26
N GLY A 16 10.11 -13.76 0.42
CA GLY A 16 11.21 -14.65 0.82
C GLY A 16 10.83 -16.14 0.87
N MET A 17 9.73 -16.56 0.25
CA MET A 17 9.26 -17.96 0.32
C MET A 17 10.26 -18.95 -0.31
N ARG A 18 10.79 -18.69 -1.52
CA ARG A 18 11.80 -19.57 -2.15
C ARG A 18 13.06 -19.78 -1.29
N PRO A 19 13.71 -18.72 -0.76
CA PRO A 19 14.81 -18.87 0.21
C PRO A 19 14.41 -19.63 1.48
N PHE A 20 13.22 -19.42 1.98
CA PHE A 20 12.70 -20.12 3.15
C PHE A 20 12.54 -21.62 2.86
N VAL A 21 11.83 -21.98 1.79
CA VAL A 21 11.66 -23.38 1.34
C VAL A 21 13.02 -24.08 1.16
N TYR A 22 14.00 -23.38 0.57
CA TYR A 22 15.36 -23.90 0.41
C TYR A 22 16.00 -24.26 1.76
N ARG A 23 15.95 -23.36 2.75
CA ARG A 23 16.52 -23.61 4.09
C ARG A 23 15.81 -24.74 4.83
N GLU A 24 14.47 -24.78 4.78
CA GLU A 24 13.70 -25.87 5.39
C GLU A 24 14.01 -27.21 4.72
N ALA A 25 14.10 -27.25 3.39
CA ALA A 25 14.47 -28.45 2.66
C ALA A 25 15.85 -28.97 3.07
N MET A 26 16.85 -28.09 3.22
CA MET A 26 18.18 -28.45 3.69
C MET A 26 18.16 -28.97 5.15
N ALA A 27 17.38 -28.33 6.03
CA ALA A 27 17.24 -28.71 7.43
C ALA A 27 16.59 -30.10 7.60
N HIS A 28 15.64 -30.44 6.72
CA HIS A 28 14.95 -31.74 6.72
C HIS A 28 15.59 -32.80 5.81
N GLY A 29 16.72 -32.50 5.14
CA GLY A 29 17.39 -33.43 4.24
C GLY A 29 16.58 -33.78 2.98
N ILE A 30 15.79 -32.85 2.49
CA ILE A 30 14.95 -33.00 1.29
C ILE A 30 15.81 -32.79 0.05
N CYS A 31 15.65 -33.64 -0.96
CA CYS A 31 16.18 -33.43 -2.31
C CYS A 31 15.06 -32.93 -3.22
N GLY A 32 15.38 -32.03 -4.18
CA GLY A 32 14.38 -31.54 -5.11
C GLY A 32 14.59 -30.10 -5.58
N TRP A 33 13.48 -29.43 -5.84
CA TRP A 33 13.52 -28.03 -6.32
C TRP A 33 12.27 -27.25 -5.92
N VAL A 34 12.40 -25.92 -5.95
CA VAL A 34 11.32 -24.96 -5.77
C VAL A 34 11.34 -23.92 -6.87
N LEU A 35 10.15 -23.50 -7.36
CA LEU A 35 9.98 -22.40 -8.30
C LEU A 35 8.74 -21.55 -7.97
N ASN A 36 8.71 -20.34 -8.53
CA ASN A 36 7.49 -19.54 -8.59
C ASN A 36 6.78 -19.79 -9.94
N ALA A 37 5.45 -19.86 -9.89
CA ALA A 37 4.59 -19.88 -11.06
C ALA A 37 3.45 -18.84 -10.89
N GLY A 38 2.67 -18.59 -11.93
CA GLY A 38 1.56 -17.65 -11.88
C GLY A 38 0.52 -17.96 -10.81
N ASP A 39 0.39 -19.22 -10.41
CA ASP A 39 -0.59 -19.74 -9.44
C ASP A 39 -0.02 -19.99 -8.03
N GLY A 40 1.29 -19.79 -7.80
CA GLY A 40 1.86 -19.99 -6.46
C GLY A 40 3.33 -20.37 -6.45
N VAL A 41 3.70 -21.17 -5.46
CA VAL A 41 5.02 -21.78 -5.32
C VAL A 41 4.90 -23.28 -5.48
N HIS A 42 5.67 -23.84 -6.41
CA HIS A 42 5.71 -25.27 -6.68
C HIS A 42 7.02 -25.86 -6.18
N ILE A 43 6.91 -27.02 -5.53
CA ILE A 43 8.02 -27.75 -4.95
C ILE A 43 7.90 -29.20 -5.40
N GLU A 44 8.97 -29.78 -5.92
CA GLU A 44 9.10 -31.22 -6.09
C GLU A 44 10.12 -31.72 -5.07
N ALA A 45 9.75 -32.72 -4.27
CA ALA A 45 10.49 -33.15 -3.12
C ALA A 45 10.55 -34.67 -3.01
N HIS A 46 11.73 -35.18 -2.65
CA HIS A 46 12.00 -36.61 -2.45
C HIS A 46 12.78 -36.83 -1.15
N ALA A 47 12.22 -37.59 -0.22
CA ALA A 47 12.82 -37.90 1.07
C ALA A 47 12.06 -39.06 1.78
N PRO A 48 12.47 -39.50 3.00
CA PRO A 48 11.65 -40.32 3.88
C PRO A 48 10.28 -39.64 4.18
N ALA A 49 9.25 -40.44 4.40
CA ALA A 49 7.89 -39.94 4.56
C ALA A 49 7.74 -38.98 5.74
N ASP A 50 8.35 -39.30 6.88
CA ASP A 50 8.38 -38.48 8.10
C ASP A 50 9.07 -37.12 7.89
N ALA A 51 10.15 -37.09 7.12
CA ALA A 51 10.84 -35.84 6.78
C ALA A 51 9.98 -34.96 5.85
N LEU A 52 9.27 -35.54 4.88
CA LEU A 52 8.36 -34.81 3.98
C LEU A 52 7.16 -34.25 4.73
N ASP A 53 6.57 -35.03 5.65
CA ASP A 53 5.42 -34.57 6.44
C ASP A 53 5.84 -33.43 7.37
N ALA A 54 7.00 -33.49 8.02
CA ALA A 54 7.56 -32.40 8.84
C ALA A 54 7.88 -31.17 7.98
N PHE A 55 8.47 -31.36 6.81
CA PHE A 55 8.75 -30.28 5.87
C PHE A 55 7.48 -29.58 5.39
N ALA A 56 6.44 -30.33 5.00
CA ALA A 56 5.16 -29.77 4.56
C ALA A 56 4.47 -28.96 5.68
N ALA A 57 4.51 -29.43 6.93
CA ALA A 57 4.01 -28.68 8.08
C ALA A 57 4.79 -27.37 8.30
N ALA A 58 6.12 -27.41 8.21
CA ALA A 58 6.96 -26.23 8.38
C ALA A 58 6.66 -25.13 7.33
N LEU A 59 6.20 -25.48 6.12
CA LEU A 59 5.88 -24.49 5.08
C LEU A 59 4.76 -23.52 5.50
N SER A 60 3.87 -23.94 6.38
CA SER A 60 2.82 -23.07 6.93
C SER A 60 3.15 -22.54 8.31
N GLU A 61 3.73 -23.36 9.20
CA GLU A 61 3.98 -23.00 10.60
C GLU A 61 5.14 -22.02 10.78
N HIS A 62 6.18 -22.13 9.95
CA HIS A 62 7.38 -21.31 10.03
C HIS A 62 7.51 -20.33 8.88
N ALA A 63 6.46 -20.11 8.11
CA ALA A 63 6.46 -19.21 6.94
C ALA A 63 7.05 -17.83 7.30
N PRO A 64 7.73 -17.14 6.34
CA PRO A 64 8.24 -15.80 6.58
C PRO A 64 7.14 -14.85 7.05
N ALA A 65 7.43 -13.94 7.98
CA ALA A 65 6.45 -13.03 8.59
C ALA A 65 5.65 -12.17 7.59
N ALA A 66 6.19 -11.95 6.39
CA ALA A 66 5.50 -11.25 5.31
C ALA A 66 4.68 -12.20 4.40
N ALA A 67 4.82 -13.51 4.56
CA ALA A 67 4.04 -14.50 3.82
C ALA A 67 2.66 -14.70 4.49
N ARG A 68 1.68 -15.03 3.65
CA ARG A 68 0.38 -15.54 4.09
C ARG A 68 0.11 -16.80 3.28
N VAL A 69 0.40 -17.94 3.87
CA VAL A 69 0.09 -19.24 3.27
C VAL A 69 -1.40 -19.52 3.50
N GLU A 70 -2.14 -19.67 2.41
CA GLU A 70 -3.58 -19.98 2.44
C GLU A 70 -3.81 -21.48 2.32
N HIS A 71 -3.01 -22.14 1.49
CA HIS A 71 -3.13 -23.59 1.28
C HIS A 71 -1.79 -24.21 0.95
N VAL A 72 -1.57 -25.45 1.44
CA VAL A 72 -0.45 -26.32 1.09
C VAL A 72 -1.04 -27.63 0.63
N GLU A 73 -0.99 -27.90 -0.67
CA GLU A 73 -1.45 -29.14 -1.27
C GLU A 73 -0.24 -30.07 -1.50
N VAL A 74 -0.36 -31.32 -1.07
CA VAL A 74 0.69 -32.34 -1.24
C VAL A 74 0.12 -33.49 -2.06
N VAL A 75 0.73 -33.75 -3.22
CA VAL A 75 0.32 -34.80 -4.14
C VAL A 75 1.45 -35.82 -4.32
N ASP A 76 1.17 -37.09 -4.07
CA ASP A 76 2.14 -38.15 -4.31
C ASP A 76 2.38 -38.35 -5.81
N LEU A 77 3.64 -38.36 -6.19
CA LEU A 77 4.09 -38.66 -7.54
C LEU A 77 4.55 -40.14 -7.66
N ALA A 78 4.48 -40.68 -8.87
CA ALA A 78 4.93 -42.03 -9.11
C ALA A 78 6.43 -42.16 -8.81
N ALA A 79 6.81 -43.19 -8.05
CA ALA A 79 8.21 -43.41 -7.66
C ALA A 79 9.19 -43.53 -8.83
N ASN A 80 8.70 -43.90 -10.02
CA ASN A 80 9.50 -44.06 -11.24
C ASN A 80 9.77 -42.74 -11.98
N GLY A 81 9.25 -41.60 -11.50
CA GLY A 81 9.38 -40.29 -12.12
C GLY A 81 10.50 -39.44 -11.54
N TRP A 82 11.19 -39.92 -10.50
CA TRP A 82 12.30 -39.17 -9.90
C TRP A 82 13.54 -39.25 -10.79
N ASP A 83 14.04 -38.07 -11.21
CA ASP A 83 15.28 -37.98 -11.98
C ASP A 83 16.49 -38.00 -11.02
N ALA A 84 17.41 -38.97 -11.25
CA ALA A 84 18.65 -39.10 -10.46
C ALA A 84 19.53 -37.84 -10.51
N ALA A 85 19.37 -36.95 -11.51
CA ALA A 85 20.01 -35.66 -11.53
C ALA A 85 19.52 -34.72 -10.39
N ASN A 86 18.35 -34.96 -9.83
CA ASN A 86 17.77 -34.25 -8.68
C ASN A 86 18.22 -34.80 -7.31
N GLU A 87 18.96 -35.90 -7.26
CA GLU A 87 19.47 -36.51 -6.00
C GLU A 87 20.59 -35.71 -5.34
N GLN A 88 21.12 -34.66 -5.96
CA GLN A 88 22.26 -33.87 -5.45
C GLN A 88 21.87 -32.70 -4.57
N GLY A 89 20.77 -32.79 -3.78
CA GLY A 89 20.36 -31.76 -2.84
C GLY A 89 19.12 -31.01 -3.31
N PHE A 90 18.89 -29.81 -2.76
CA PHE A 90 17.75 -28.97 -3.06
C PHE A 90 18.18 -27.72 -3.83
N ARG A 91 17.37 -27.24 -4.78
CA ARG A 91 17.71 -26.07 -5.61
C ARG A 91 16.50 -25.17 -5.87
N ILE A 92 16.76 -23.89 -6.10
CA ILE A 92 15.78 -22.95 -6.66
C ILE A 92 15.95 -22.95 -8.17
N VAL A 93 14.86 -23.20 -8.90
CA VAL A 93 14.88 -23.17 -10.37
C VAL A 93 14.15 -21.94 -10.91
N ALA A 94 14.31 -21.67 -12.20
CA ALA A 94 13.69 -20.53 -12.86
C ALA A 94 12.16 -20.58 -12.74
N SER A 95 11.54 -19.41 -12.55
CA SER A 95 10.09 -19.26 -12.52
C SER A 95 9.45 -19.69 -13.85
N GLN A 96 8.21 -20.18 -13.80
CA GLN A 96 7.43 -20.57 -14.97
C GLN A 96 6.21 -19.65 -15.11
N ASP A 97 5.93 -19.21 -16.34
CA ASP A 97 4.83 -18.30 -16.69
C ASP A 97 3.73 -19.02 -17.51
N GLN A 98 3.52 -20.30 -17.26
CA GLN A 98 2.58 -21.14 -18.03
C GLN A 98 1.24 -21.39 -17.31
N THR A 99 1.07 -20.86 -16.10
CA THR A 99 -0.14 -21.04 -15.30
C THR A 99 -0.93 -19.73 -15.20
N ALA A 100 -2.22 -19.82 -14.89
CA ALA A 100 -3.05 -18.65 -14.61
C ALA A 100 -2.48 -17.82 -13.46
N HIS A 101 -2.57 -16.49 -13.53
CA HIS A 101 -2.05 -15.58 -12.48
C HIS A 101 -3.01 -15.56 -11.28
N THR A 102 -3.04 -16.64 -10.50
CA THR A 102 -3.89 -16.76 -9.31
C THR A 102 -3.19 -16.42 -8.01
N THR A 103 -1.85 -16.36 -8.00
CA THR A 103 -1.08 -15.99 -6.81
C THR A 103 -1.33 -14.54 -6.40
N LEU A 104 -1.14 -14.26 -5.11
CA LEU A 104 -1.36 -12.94 -4.54
C LEU A 104 -0.07 -12.12 -4.55
N VAL A 105 -0.22 -10.82 -4.77
CA VAL A 105 0.90 -9.87 -4.71
C VAL A 105 1.03 -9.32 -3.30
N SER A 106 2.25 -9.40 -2.75
CA SER A 106 2.55 -8.75 -1.47
C SER A 106 2.43 -7.23 -1.59
N PRO A 107 1.82 -6.54 -0.62
CA PRO A 107 1.97 -5.10 -0.48
C PRO A 107 3.43 -4.72 -0.23
N ASP A 108 3.76 -3.42 -0.36
CA ASP A 108 5.05 -2.90 0.04
C ASP A 108 5.25 -3.02 1.55
N ILE A 109 6.47 -3.37 1.95
CA ILE A 109 6.83 -3.69 3.33
C ILE A 109 7.83 -2.65 3.83
N ALA A 110 7.62 -2.12 5.03
CA ALA A 110 8.53 -1.16 5.66
C ALA A 110 9.93 -1.76 5.85
N THR A 111 10.95 -0.89 5.93
CA THR A 111 12.34 -1.26 6.19
C THR A 111 12.44 -2.09 7.47
N CYS A 112 13.00 -3.29 7.40
CA CYS A 112 13.18 -4.18 8.55
C CYS A 112 14.40 -3.75 9.40
N ASP A 113 14.45 -4.23 10.64
CA ASP A 113 15.49 -3.86 11.61
C ASP A 113 16.90 -4.22 11.13
N ASP A 114 17.06 -5.35 10.41
CA ASP A 114 18.35 -5.73 9.84
C ASP A 114 18.83 -4.72 8.79
N CYS A 115 17.96 -4.34 7.86
CA CYS A 115 18.28 -3.32 6.88
C CYS A 115 18.50 -1.94 7.53
N LEU A 116 17.75 -1.63 8.60
CA LEU A 116 17.93 -0.39 9.34
C LEU A 116 19.29 -0.38 10.07
N ARG A 117 19.69 -1.49 10.67
CA ARG A 117 21.02 -1.63 11.29
C ARG A 117 22.13 -1.40 10.27
N GLU A 118 22.08 -2.08 9.11
CA GLU A 118 23.07 -1.89 8.03
C GLU A 118 23.06 -0.49 7.44
N LEU A 119 21.88 0.14 7.33
CA LEU A 119 21.75 1.52 6.85
C LEU A 119 22.58 2.50 7.66
N PHE A 120 22.73 2.27 8.98
CA PHE A 120 23.47 3.13 9.90
C PHE A 120 24.80 2.52 10.39
N ASP A 121 25.25 1.39 9.84
CA ASP A 121 26.56 0.81 10.14
C ASP A 121 27.63 1.31 9.16
N PRO A 122 28.59 2.15 9.61
CA PRO A 122 29.66 2.65 8.73
C PRO A 122 30.54 1.57 8.11
N ALA A 123 30.52 0.32 8.65
CA ALA A 123 31.25 -0.79 8.10
C ALA A 123 30.51 -1.52 6.98
N ASP A 124 29.21 -1.30 6.83
CA ASP A 124 28.41 -1.92 5.77
C ASP A 124 28.60 -1.18 4.43
N ARG A 125 28.66 -1.92 3.34
CA ARG A 125 28.79 -1.36 1.99
C ARG A 125 27.54 -0.58 1.51
N ARG A 126 26.40 -0.74 2.17
CA ARG A 126 25.14 -0.03 1.96
C ARG A 126 24.90 1.06 3.02
N TYR A 127 25.94 1.41 3.80
CA TYR A 127 25.87 2.52 4.73
C TYR A 127 25.31 3.77 4.05
N HIS A 128 24.22 4.32 4.59
CA HIS A 128 23.47 5.45 4.04
C HIS A 128 22.90 5.26 2.63
N TYR A 129 22.74 4.01 2.15
CA TYR A 129 22.12 3.76 0.84
C TYR A 129 20.59 3.91 0.92
N PRO A 130 19.96 4.91 0.25
CA PRO A 130 18.53 5.25 0.42
C PRO A 130 17.54 4.20 -0.09
N PHE A 131 18.03 3.12 -0.72
CA PHE A 131 17.21 2.04 -1.30
C PHE A 131 17.60 0.65 -0.77
N ILE A 132 18.30 0.59 0.37
CA ILE A 132 18.65 -0.70 0.99
C ILE A 132 17.39 -1.52 1.28
N ASN A 133 17.43 -2.81 0.98
CA ASN A 133 16.36 -3.76 1.24
C ASN A 133 16.88 -5.19 1.30
N CYS A 134 15.99 -6.13 1.63
CA CYS A 134 16.24 -7.57 1.55
C CYS A 134 14.95 -8.33 1.18
N THR A 135 14.91 -9.64 1.35
CA THR A 135 13.70 -10.45 1.09
C THR A 135 12.54 -10.11 2.01
N ASN A 136 12.81 -9.56 3.20
CA ASN A 136 11.81 -9.30 4.25
C ASN A 136 11.25 -7.87 4.24
N CYS A 137 11.77 -6.96 3.39
CA CYS A 137 11.34 -5.55 3.38
C CYS A 137 11.50 -4.90 2.00
N GLY A 138 10.99 -3.68 1.87
CA GLY A 138 11.10 -2.86 0.66
C GLY A 138 9.89 -2.96 -0.28
N PRO A 139 10.02 -2.39 -1.48
CA PRO A 139 8.91 -2.29 -2.43
C PRO A 139 8.53 -3.64 -3.04
N ARG A 140 7.23 -3.81 -3.32
CA ARG A 140 6.61 -4.96 -3.98
C ARG A 140 5.57 -4.49 -5.00
N PHE A 141 4.37 -4.15 -4.55
CA PHE A 141 3.26 -3.72 -5.39
C PHE A 141 3.58 -2.46 -6.22
N THR A 142 4.34 -1.54 -5.66
CA THR A 142 4.72 -0.31 -6.36
C THR A 142 5.69 -0.52 -7.51
N ILE A 143 6.43 -1.63 -7.54
CA ILE A 143 7.46 -1.88 -8.55
C ILE A 143 7.15 -3.06 -9.48
N ILE A 144 6.15 -3.91 -9.21
CA ILE A 144 5.82 -5.08 -10.03
C ILE A 144 5.12 -4.66 -11.32
N ARG A 145 5.43 -5.30 -12.47
CA ARG A 145 4.68 -5.18 -13.74
C ARG A 145 3.71 -6.32 -13.92
N SER A 146 4.17 -7.53 -13.72
CA SER A 146 3.42 -8.76 -13.92
C SER A 146 3.87 -9.84 -12.95
N LEU A 147 3.10 -10.90 -12.85
CA LEU A 147 3.50 -12.15 -12.19
C LEU A 147 4.16 -13.09 -13.23
N PRO A 148 5.03 -14.02 -12.81
CA PRO A 148 5.56 -14.21 -11.45
C PRO A 148 6.48 -13.06 -11.01
N TYR A 149 6.60 -12.83 -9.68
CA TYR A 149 7.41 -11.74 -9.12
C TYR A 149 8.91 -12.05 -9.25
N ASP A 150 9.49 -11.61 -10.35
CA ASP A 150 10.93 -11.67 -10.62
C ASP A 150 11.45 -10.30 -11.07
N ARG A 151 12.78 -10.04 -10.91
CA ARG A 151 13.38 -8.72 -11.18
C ARG A 151 13.05 -8.18 -12.56
N ALA A 152 13.07 -9.03 -13.59
CA ALA A 152 12.71 -8.65 -14.96
C ALA A 152 11.26 -8.19 -15.10
N ALA A 153 10.35 -8.67 -14.23
CA ALA A 153 8.96 -8.27 -14.16
C ALA A 153 8.71 -7.09 -13.18
N THR A 154 9.74 -6.30 -12.87
CA THR A 154 9.64 -5.13 -11.98
C THR A 154 10.30 -3.90 -12.60
N SER A 155 10.14 -2.71 -11.97
CA SER A 155 10.88 -1.50 -12.38
C SER A 155 12.38 -1.56 -12.07
N MET A 156 12.85 -2.64 -11.42
CA MET A 156 14.27 -2.88 -11.15
C MET A 156 15.02 -3.53 -12.34
N ASP A 157 14.33 -3.91 -13.40
CA ASP A 157 14.92 -4.47 -14.63
C ASP A 157 15.97 -3.55 -15.26
N ARG A 158 15.76 -2.23 -15.16
CA ARG A 158 16.67 -1.21 -15.67
C ARG A 158 17.96 -1.03 -14.84
N PHE A 159 18.09 -1.71 -13.70
CA PHE A 159 19.22 -1.65 -12.79
C PHE A 159 19.93 -3.01 -12.73
N PRO A 160 20.87 -3.31 -13.69
CA PRO A 160 21.61 -4.57 -13.67
C PRO A 160 22.51 -4.66 -12.43
N MET A 161 22.46 -5.80 -11.75
CA MET A 161 23.24 -6.00 -10.52
C MET A 161 24.75 -5.94 -10.78
N CYS A 162 25.48 -5.27 -9.91
CA CYS A 162 26.93 -5.37 -9.86
C CYS A 162 27.36 -6.78 -9.36
N PRO A 163 28.63 -7.19 -9.59
CA PRO A 163 29.07 -8.53 -9.19
C PRO A 163 28.85 -8.87 -7.71
N LYS A 164 28.96 -7.89 -6.81
CA LYS A 164 28.74 -8.09 -5.37
C LYS A 164 27.27 -8.36 -5.06
N CYS A 165 26.34 -7.54 -5.58
CA CYS A 165 24.89 -7.77 -5.40
C CYS A 165 24.45 -9.08 -6.08
N ALA A 166 24.99 -9.40 -7.26
CA ALA A 166 24.69 -10.68 -7.93
C ALA A 166 25.17 -11.89 -7.11
N ALA A 167 26.31 -11.79 -6.44
CA ALA A 167 26.79 -12.85 -5.55
C ALA A 167 25.86 -13.05 -4.32
N GLU A 168 25.45 -11.97 -3.64
CA GLU A 168 24.48 -12.03 -2.53
C GLU A 168 23.12 -12.56 -2.99
N TYR A 169 22.66 -12.13 -4.16
CA TYR A 169 21.41 -12.61 -4.75
C TYR A 169 21.45 -14.11 -5.07
N ALA A 170 22.61 -14.67 -5.40
CA ALA A 170 22.80 -16.08 -5.73
C ALA A 170 23.17 -16.96 -4.53
N ASP A 171 23.56 -16.38 -3.38
CA ASP A 171 23.99 -17.11 -2.19
C ASP A 171 22.77 -17.47 -1.31
N PRO A 172 22.43 -18.77 -1.17
CA PRO A 172 21.31 -19.23 -0.33
C PRO A 172 21.43 -18.87 1.15
N LEU A 173 22.64 -18.58 1.63
CA LEU A 173 22.89 -18.20 3.02
C LEU A 173 22.76 -16.68 3.24
N ASP A 174 22.74 -15.89 2.18
CA ASP A 174 22.58 -14.45 2.28
C ASP A 174 21.10 -14.07 2.45
N ARG A 175 20.82 -13.08 3.30
CA ARG A 175 19.45 -12.56 3.51
C ARG A 175 18.87 -11.80 2.30
N ARG A 176 19.68 -11.56 1.26
CA ARG A 176 19.28 -11.00 -0.05
C ARG A 176 19.14 -12.04 -1.14
N PHE A 177 19.26 -13.31 -0.77
CA PHE A 177 19.05 -14.42 -1.70
C PHE A 177 17.70 -14.30 -2.39
N HIS A 178 17.70 -14.13 -3.72
CA HIS A 178 16.50 -13.85 -4.54
C HIS A 178 15.68 -12.61 -4.12
N ALA A 179 16.29 -11.62 -3.46
CA ALA A 179 15.64 -10.34 -3.20
C ALA A 179 15.57 -9.51 -4.49
N GLN A 180 14.41 -9.46 -5.14
CA GLN A 180 14.27 -8.84 -6.46
C GLN A 180 14.66 -7.35 -6.50
N PRO A 181 14.38 -6.51 -5.46
CA PRO A 181 14.82 -5.12 -5.45
C PRO A 181 16.24 -4.89 -4.93
N ASP A 182 17.04 -5.95 -4.64
CA ASP A 182 18.40 -5.79 -4.12
C ASP A 182 19.29 -4.92 -5.02
N ALA A 183 20.05 -4.00 -4.37
CA ALA A 183 20.91 -3.03 -5.05
C ALA A 183 21.89 -2.38 -4.06
N CYS A 184 22.82 -1.59 -4.59
CA CYS A 184 23.73 -0.71 -3.85
C CYS A 184 24.04 0.55 -4.67
N PHE A 185 24.89 1.44 -4.16
CA PHE A 185 25.29 2.66 -4.89
C PHE A 185 25.84 2.38 -6.31
N ASP A 186 26.51 1.25 -6.53
CA ASP A 186 27.11 0.94 -7.83
C ASP A 186 26.10 0.49 -8.90
N CYS A 187 24.93 -0.03 -8.49
CA CYS A 187 24.05 -0.74 -9.42
C CYS A 187 22.56 -0.48 -9.25
N GLY A 188 22.17 0.33 -8.27
CA GLY A 188 20.78 0.55 -7.96
C GLY A 188 20.30 1.98 -8.21
N PRO A 189 19.08 2.28 -7.78
CA PRO A 189 18.51 3.60 -7.86
C PRO A 189 19.31 4.65 -7.10
N HIS A 190 19.23 5.90 -7.57
CA HIS A 190 19.86 7.05 -6.95
C HIS A 190 18.82 8.13 -6.66
N ILE A 191 18.98 8.84 -5.55
CA ILE A 191 18.20 10.05 -5.29
C ILE A 191 18.66 11.19 -6.19
N THR A 192 17.71 12.07 -6.51
CA THR A 192 17.93 13.27 -7.32
C THR A 192 17.43 14.51 -6.58
N TRP A 193 18.09 15.65 -6.79
CA TRP A 193 17.71 16.91 -6.21
C TRP A 193 17.58 18.01 -7.27
N ARG A 194 16.42 18.68 -7.28
CA ARG A 194 16.16 19.88 -8.08
C ARG A 194 15.57 20.94 -7.18
N GLU A 195 16.02 22.18 -7.31
CA GLU A 195 15.58 23.32 -6.50
C GLU A 195 15.12 24.46 -7.38
N ALA A 196 14.02 25.13 -7.01
CA ALA A 196 13.57 26.33 -7.72
C ALA A 196 14.59 27.46 -7.52
N VAL A 197 15.02 28.08 -8.63
CA VAL A 197 15.91 29.24 -8.57
C VAL A 197 15.07 30.48 -8.30
N ASN A 198 15.31 31.15 -7.17
CA ASN A 198 14.63 32.40 -6.83
C ASN A 198 14.84 33.46 -7.93
N GLY A 199 13.76 33.88 -8.58
CA GLY A 199 13.76 34.96 -9.56
C GLY A 199 13.22 34.61 -10.98
N ASP A 200 13.02 33.35 -11.28
CA ASP A 200 12.45 32.93 -12.57
C ASP A 200 10.94 32.63 -12.45
N ALA A 201 10.11 33.66 -12.61
CA ALA A 201 8.66 33.55 -12.62
C ALA A 201 8.10 32.72 -13.82
N CYS A 202 8.99 32.18 -14.67
CA CYS A 202 8.65 31.43 -15.88
C CYS A 202 9.15 29.98 -15.92
N GLY A 203 9.66 29.42 -14.80
CA GLY A 203 9.95 27.98 -14.72
C GLY A 203 11.03 27.40 -15.65
N ASN A 204 11.79 28.25 -16.36
CA ASN A 204 12.70 27.86 -17.45
C ASN A 204 14.15 27.56 -17.00
N SER A 205 14.46 27.61 -15.71
CA SER A 205 15.77 27.21 -15.22
C SER A 205 15.82 25.69 -15.05
N SER A 206 16.14 24.99 -16.13
CA SER A 206 16.50 23.57 -16.11
C SER A 206 17.91 23.39 -15.52
N ALA A 207 18.10 23.69 -14.24
CA ALA A 207 19.28 23.19 -13.55
C ALA A 207 19.26 21.66 -13.64
N THR A 208 20.31 21.08 -14.23
CA THR A 208 20.46 19.61 -14.27
C THR A 208 20.34 19.08 -12.82
N PRO A 209 19.50 18.07 -12.57
CA PRO A 209 19.36 17.53 -11.22
C PRO A 209 20.71 17.09 -10.65
N ALA A 210 21.01 17.40 -9.40
CA ALA A 210 22.09 16.72 -8.69
C ALA A 210 21.68 15.26 -8.47
N VAL A 211 22.61 14.31 -8.65
CA VAL A 211 22.35 12.89 -8.54
C VAL A 211 23.28 12.27 -7.49
N GLY A 212 22.69 11.55 -6.54
CA GLY A 212 23.38 10.89 -5.42
C GLY A 212 24.00 9.55 -5.83
N THR A 213 24.89 9.54 -6.81
CA THR A 213 25.54 8.31 -7.33
C THR A 213 26.54 7.70 -6.36
N THR A 214 27.02 8.44 -5.38
CA THR A 214 27.87 7.96 -4.29
C THR A 214 27.24 8.28 -2.95
N ARG A 215 27.75 7.67 -1.88
CA ARG A 215 27.31 7.97 -0.52
C ARG A 215 27.46 9.47 -0.23
N GLU A 216 28.62 10.05 -0.48
CA GLU A 216 28.93 11.46 -0.20
C GLU A 216 27.98 12.40 -0.96
N ALA A 217 27.68 12.09 -2.23
CA ALA A 217 26.75 12.87 -3.03
C ALA A 217 25.30 12.72 -2.53
N SER A 218 24.93 11.51 -2.11
CA SER A 218 23.62 11.23 -1.52
C SER A 218 23.45 11.93 -0.18
N ASP A 219 24.45 11.87 0.71
CA ASP A 219 24.46 12.57 2.00
C ASP A 219 24.36 14.10 1.79
N ALA A 220 25.09 14.66 0.83
CA ALA A 220 25.01 16.08 0.51
C ALA A 220 23.60 16.52 0.03
N ILE A 221 22.91 15.68 -0.74
CA ILE A 221 21.51 15.91 -1.15
C ILE A 221 20.58 15.87 0.05
N ILE A 222 20.72 14.88 0.95
CA ILE A 222 19.92 14.78 2.17
C ILE A 222 20.14 16.00 3.08
N GLU A 223 21.39 16.40 3.28
CA GLU A 223 21.73 17.59 4.06
C GLU A 223 21.10 18.85 3.45
N ARG A 224 21.17 19.04 2.13
CA ARG A 224 20.55 20.17 1.43
C ARG A 224 19.03 20.20 1.61
N CYS A 225 18.39 19.02 1.53
CA CYS A 225 16.95 18.87 1.78
C CYS A 225 16.60 19.32 3.20
N VAL A 226 17.33 18.84 4.18
CA VAL A 226 17.08 19.15 5.60
C VAL A 226 17.40 20.61 5.93
N GLU A 227 18.41 21.22 5.31
CA GLU A 227 18.69 22.67 5.42
C GLU A 227 17.50 23.51 4.92
N LEU A 228 16.93 23.14 3.79
CA LEU A 228 15.77 23.84 3.24
C LEU A 228 14.54 23.68 4.17
N LEU A 229 14.29 22.49 4.70
CA LEU A 229 13.21 22.24 5.67
C LEU A 229 13.40 23.05 6.95
N ALA A 230 14.63 23.10 7.50
CA ALA A 230 14.97 23.89 8.70
C ALA A 230 14.81 25.39 8.49
N SER A 231 15.01 25.89 7.27
CA SER A 231 14.76 27.29 6.91
C SER A 231 13.27 27.63 6.71
N GLY A 232 12.37 26.65 6.87
CA GLY A 232 10.92 26.79 6.67
C GLY A 232 10.45 26.52 5.25
N GLY A 233 11.30 25.93 4.41
CA GLY A 233 10.93 25.52 3.05
C GLY A 233 10.02 24.28 3.00
N ILE A 234 9.42 24.07 1.84
CA ILE A 234 8.53 22.94 1.53
C ILE A 234 9.20 22.10 0.45
N VAL A 235 9.38 20.80 0.69
CA VAL A 235 10.04 19.88 -0.23
C VAL A 235 9.07 18.81 -0.71
N ALA A 236 9.02 18.56 -2.03
CA ALA A 236 8.37 17.40 -2.60
C ALA A 236 9.33 16.21 -2.58
N ILE A 237 8.96 15.13 -1.87
CA ILE A 237 9.81 13.96 -1.62
C ILE A 237 9.17 12.73 -2.23
N LYS A 238 9.88 12.03 -3.12
CA LYS A 238 9.39 10.79 -3.74
C LYS A 238 9.39 9.63 -2.75
N GLY A 239 8.19 9.10 -2.47
CA GLY A 239 7.97 7.92 -1.62
C GLY A 239 7.93 6.61 -2.42
N LEU A 240 7.18 5.61 -1.91
CA LEU A 240 6.95 4.33 -2.60
C LEU A 240 5.87 4.43 -3.67
N GLY A 241 4.70 4.96 -3.32
CA GLY A 241 3.53 5.02 -4.21
C GLY A 241 3.23 6.40 -4.80
N GLY A 242 4.02 7.41 -4.48
CA GLY A 242 3.87 8.79 -4.94
C GLY A 242 4.74 9.75 -4.14
N PHE A 243 4.64 11.05 -4.47
CA PHE A 243 5.35 12.11 -3.78
C PHE A 243 4.63 12.55 -2.49
N HIS A 244 5.40 13.01 -1.51
CA HIS A 244 4.93 13.73 -0.33
C HIS A 244 5.36 15.19 -0.40
N LEU A 245 4.55 16.08 0.16
CA LEU A 245 4.98 17.43 0.51
C LEU A 245 5.36 17.43 1.99
N ALA A 246 6.59 17.83 2.28
CA ALA A 246 7.17 17.85 3.61
C ALA A 246 7.54 19.27 4.04
N CYS A 247 7.34 19.59 5.32
CA CYS A 247 7.89 20.76 5.99
C CYS A 247 8.10 20.45 7.49
N ASP A 248 8.81 21.30 8.22
CA ASP A 248 8.95 21.19 9.67
C ASP A 248 7.58 21.33 10.34
N ALA A 249 7.15 20.29 11.05
CA ALA A 249 5.85 20.26 11.72
C ALA A 249 5.76 21.18 12.96
N ALA A 250 6.89 21.67 13.48
CA ALA A 250 6.93 22.64 14.56
C ALA A 250 6.91 24.10 14.08
N ASN A 251 7.17 24.34 12.78
CA ASN A 251 7.22 25.67 12.20
C ASN A 251 5.84 26.12 11.68
N GLU A 252 5.14 26.96 12.44
CA GLU A 252 3.80 27.43 12.07
C GLU A 252 3.78 28.17 10.72
N GLN A 253 4.81 28.93 10.39
CA GLN A 253 4.86 29.66 9.12
C GLN A 253 4.98 28.69 7.94
N ALA A 254 5.81 27.64 8.05
CA ALA A 254 5.97 26.62 7.03
C ALA A 254 4.67 25.81 6.84
N VAL A 255 4.01 25.41 7.94
CA VAL A 255 2.75 24.65 7.89
C VAL A 255 1.62 25.48 7.31
N ALA A 256 1.47 26.73 7.73
CA ALA A 256 0.46 27.64 7.18
C ALA A 256 0.69 27.91 5.68
N GLU A 257 1.94 28.09 5.27
CA GLU A 257 2.30 28.29 3.87
C GLU A 257 2.04 27.04 3.02
N LEU A 258 2.36 25.84 3.53
CA LEU A 258 2.00 24.57 2.87
C LEU A 258 0.49 24.47 2.65
N ARG A 259 -0.32 24.79 3.65
CA ARG A 259 -1.78 24.81 3.52
C ARG A 259 -2.26 25.77 2.45
N ARG A 260 -1.72 26.98 2.46
CA ARG A 260 -2.05 28.03 1.49
C ARG A 260 -1.73 27.57 0.06
N ARG A 261 -0.49 27.09 -0.19
CA ARG A 261 -0.03 26.64 -1.52
C ARG A 261 -0.81 25.42 -2.00
N LYS A 262 -1.07 24.44 -1.13
CA LYS A 262 -1.83 23.22 -1.43
C LYS A 262 -3.35 23.45 -1.52
N ARG A 263 -3.85 24.65 -1.19
CA ARG A 263 -5.30 24.98 -1.09
C ARG A 263 -6.06 24.05 -0.14
N ARG A 264 -5.44 23.69 0.99
CA ARG A 264 -5.96 22.75 1.98
C ARG A 264 -6.28 23.49 3.29
N SER A 265 -7.53 24.00 3.41
CA SER A 265 -7.93 24.85 4.54
C SER A 265 -8.04 24.08 5.87
N ASN A 266 -8.85 23.01 5.93
CA ASN A 266 -9.31 22.44 7.20
C ASN A 266 -8.88 20.99 7.47
N LYS A 267 -8.60 20.19 6.44
CA LYS A 267 -8.21 18.78 6.65
C LYS A 267 -6.90 18.71 7.44
N PRO A 268 -6.78 17.88 8.53
CA PRO A 268 -5.54 17.75 9.29
C PRO A 268 -4.41 17.22 8.41
N LEU A 269 -3.19 17.52 8.84
CA LEU A 269 -1.97 17.01 8.21
C LEU A 269 -1.40 15.88 9.08
N ALA A 270 -0.94 14.81 8.45
CA ALA A 270 -0.21 13.76 9.12
C ALA A 270 1.24 14.19 9.38
N VAL A 271 1.81 13.70 10.47
CA VAL A 271 3.21 13.91 10.80
C VAL A 271 3.97 12.59 10.81
N MET A 272 5.23 12.66 10.37
CA MET A 272 6.17 11.56 10.48
C MET A 272 7.18 11.90 11.57
N VAL A 273 7.36 10.98 12.52
CA VAL A 273 8.34 11.09 13.59
C VAL A 273 9.30 9.91 13.54
N ARG A 274 10.49 10.07 14.11
CA ARG A 274 11.56 9.08 13.97
C ARG A 274 11.29 7.78 14.72
N SER A 275 10.62 7.85 15.89
CA SER A 275 10.50 6.72 16.81
C SER A 275 9.16 6.65 17.54
N LEU A 276 8.89 5.51 18.17
CA LEU A 276 7.78 5.37 19.12
C LEU A 276 7.93 6.33 20.32
N ALA A 277 9.16 6.57 20.79
CA ALA A 277 9.41 7.51 21.88
C ALA A 277 9.00 8.94 21.51
N ASP A 278 9.26 9.37 20.26
CA ASP A 278 8.77 10.68 19.79
C ASP A 278 7.26 10.70 19.63
N THR A 279 6.66 9.59 19.21
CA THR A 279 5.19 9.48 19.15
C THR A 279 4.57 9.62 20.54
N GLU A 280 5.15 8.99 21.58
CA GLU A 280 4.69 9.08 22.96
C GLU A 280 4.81 10.51 23.54
N ARG A 281 5.72 11.32 23.01
CA ARG A 281 5.83 12.76 23.35
C ARG A 281 4.72 13.60 22.69
N LEU A 282 4.06 13.11 21.64
CA LEU A 282 2.96 13.78 20.93
C LEU A 282 1.59 13.27 21.35
N CYS A 283 1.46 11.97 21.55
CA CYS A 283 0.18 11.28 21.67
C CYS A 283 0.20 10.23 22.79
N HIS A 284 -0.99 9.83 23.22
CA HIS A 284 -1.19 8.61 23.98
C HIS A 284 -1.21 7.45 22.98
N ILE A 285 -0.58 6.32 23.34
CA ILE A 285 -0.47 5.13 22.49
C ILE A 285 -0.82 3.92 23.37
N ASP A 286 -1.73 3.06 22.89
CA ASP A 286 -1.95 1.74 23.45
C ASP A 286 -1.07 0.67 22.75
N ASP A 287 -1.16 -0.59 23.18
CA ASP A 287 -0.33 -1.67 22.64
C ASP A 287 -0.70 -1.98 21.18
N ALA A 288 -1.98 -1.97 20.80
CA ALA A 288 -2.42 -2.21 19.44
C ALA A 288 -1.97 -1.09 18.47
N GLU A 289 -2.05 0.17 18.90
CA GLU A 289 -1.55 1.33 18.17
C GLU A 289 -0.03 1.29 18.01
N ARG A 290 0.69 0.84 19.05
CA ARG A 290 2.15 0.63 19.03
C ARG A 290 2.54 -0.42 18.00
N ASP A 291 1.86 -1.56 17.97
CA ASP A 291 2.11 -2.64 17.02
C ASP A 291 1.86 -2.20 15.57
N LEU A 292 0.83 -1.39 15.33
CA LEU A 292 0.57 -0.81 14.01
C LEU A 292 1.67 0.14 13.55
N LEU A 293 2.13 1.04 14.44
CA LEU A 293 3.19 2.00 14.14
C LEU A 293 4.53 1.33 13.87
N ALA A 294 4.90 0.31 14.66
CA ALA A 294 6.18 -0.39 14.55
C ALA A 294 6.17 -1.55 13.55
N GLY A 295 5.00 -2.03 13.16
CA GLY A 295 4.82 -3.19 12.28
C GLY A 295 5.35 -2.98 10.87
N SER A 296 5.18 -4.00 10.03
CA SER A 296 5.67 -4.02 8.64
C SER A 296 4.90 -3.09 7.69
N ILE A 297 3.71 -2.63 8.09
CA ILE A 297 2.86 -1.73 7.29
C ILE A 297 3.20 -0.26 7.57
N ARG A 298 3.36 0.13 8.84
CA ARG A 298 3.60 1.51 9.30
C ARG A 298 2.62 2.52 8.69
N PRO A 299 1.31 2.36 8.89
CA PRO A 299 0.30 3.27 8.37
C PRO A 299 0.31 4.60 9.13
N ILE A 300 -0.46 5.58 8.65
CA ILE A 300 -0.85 6.72 9.47
C ILE A 300 -1.86 6.23 10.50
N VAL A 301 -1.52 6.30 11.78
CA VAL A 301 -2.41 5.93 12.89
C VAL A 301 -3.01 7.20 13.49
N LEU A 302 -4.33 7.25 13.64
CA LEU A 302 -5.03 8.35 14.30
C LEU A 302 -4.96 8.15 15.81
N LEU A 303 -4.18 8.99 16.49
CA LEU A 303 -3.86 8.87 17.91
C LEU A 303 -4.41 10.05 18.71
N ARG A 304 -4.81 9.81 19.97
CA ARG A 304 -5.22 10.87 20.89
C ARG A 304 -4.03 11.76 21.27
N ARG A 305 -4.13 13.05 20.98
CA ARG A 305 -3.08 14.04 21.29
C ARG A 305 -2.89 14.18 22.81
N ARG A 306 -1.64 14.42 23.23
CA ARG A 306 -1.35 14.91 24.56
C ARG A 306 -1.60 16.41 24.63
N THR A 307 -2.19 16.87 25.74
CA THR A 307 -2.41 18.29 26.01
C THR A 307 -1.48 18.76 27.11
N VAL A 308 -1.04 20.03 27.01
CA VAL A 308 -0.21 20.65 28.04
C VAL A 308 -1.00 20.70 29.35
N GLY A 309 -0.50 20.03 30.40
CA GLY A 309 -1.17 19.91 31.69
C GLY A 309 -1.64 18.49 32.08
N GLU A 310 -1.62 17.51 31.17
CA GLU A 310 -1.93 16.10 31.45
C GLU A 310 -0.76 15.32 32.08
N GLY A 311 0.15 15.96 32.84
CA GLY A 311 1.31 15.30 33.45
C GLY A 311 1.37 15.45 34.96
N ASN A 312 1.14 14.36 35.72
CA ASN A 312 1.67 14.22 37.09
C ASN A 312 3.16 13.86 36.99
N GLY A 313 4.04 14.74 37.48
CA GLY A 313 5.45 14.61 37.80
C GLY A 313 6.22 13.41 37.21
N GLY A 314 6.56 13.39 35.92
CA GLY A 314 7.31 12.34 35.25
C GLY A 314 6.92 12.10 33.78
N SER A 315 6.04 12.89 33.22
CA SER A 315 5.69 12.83 31.78
C SER A 315 6.88 13.24 30.90
N PRO A 316 7.10 12.55 29.77
CA PRO A 316 8.09 13.00 28.79
C PRO A 316 7.78 14.42 28.31
N ASP A 317 8.82 15.19 28.00
CA ASP A 317 8.67 16.53 27.40
C ASP A 317 7.77 16.44 26.17
N ILE A 318 6.66 17.21 26.17
CA ILE A 318 5.72 17.22 25.03
C ILE A 318 6.41 17.93 23.86
N LEU A 319 6.44 17.29 22.70
CA LEU A 319 6.87 17.92 21.46
C LEU A 319 5.84 18.97 21.03
N ALA A 320 6.30 20.19 20.82
CA ALA A 320 5.46 21.25 20.30
C ALA A 320 5.27 21.06 18.78
N LEU A 321 4.02 21.03 18.33
CA LEU A 321 3.66 21.12 16.92
C LEU A 321 2.99 22.45 16.62
N ALA A 322 3.14 22.89 15.38
CA ALA A 322 2.43 24.07 14.88
C ALA A 322 0.89 23.86 14.99
N PRO A 323 0.15 24.85 15.51
CA PRO A 323 -1.32 24.76 15.60
C PRO A 323 -1.98 24.39 14.29
N SER A 324 -1.48 24.89 13.17
CA SER A 324 -1.99 24.59 11.84
C SER A 324 -1.79 23.13 11.38
N VAL A 325 -1.10 22.24 12.11
CA VAL A 325 -0.98 20.82 11.75
C VAL A 325 -2.34 20.13 11.86
N ALA A 326 -3.04 20.30 12.97
CA ALA A 326 -4.31 19.62 13.21
C ALA A 326 -5.38 20.53 13.83
N HIS A 327 -5.14 21.84 13.94
CA HIS A 327 -6.00 22.80 14.61
C HIS A 327 -6.39 22.30 16.03
N ASP A 328 -7.64 22.43 16.41
CA ASP A 328 -8.17 22.02 17.73
C ASP A 328 -8.64 20.55 17.77
N LEU A 329 -8.25 19.73 16.80
CA LEU A 329 -8.66 18.32 16.77
C LEU A 329 -8.00 17.55 17.94
N PRO A 330 -8.76 16.66 18.61
CA PRO A 330 -8.23 15.86 19.71
C PRO A 330 -7.31 14.73 19.23
N GLU A 331 -7.29 14.44 17.93
CA GLU A 331 -6.50 13.39 17.30
C GLU A 331 -5.47 13.96 16.35
N LEU A 332 -4.38 13.23 16.22
CA LEU A 332 -3.29 13.49 15.28
C LEU A 332 -2.99 12.23 14.47
N GLY A 333 -2.84 12.37 13.16
CA GLY A 333 -2.32 11.30 12.31
C GLY A 333 -0.80 11.23 12.43
N VAL A 334 -0.27 10.13 12.97
CA VAL A 334 1.16 9.91 13.15
C VAL A 334 1.59 8.67 12.38
N MET A 335 2.77 8.71 11.76
CA MET A 335 3.42 7.55 11.14
C MET A 335 4.91 7.53 11.43
N LEU A 336 5.52 6.34 11.40
CA LEU A 336 6.95 6.15 11.45
C LEU A 336 7.53 6.01 10.03
N PRO A 337 8.83 6.25 9.81
CA PRO A 337 9.48 6.08 8.52
C PRO A 337 9.41 4.62 8.08
N TYR A 338 9.04 4.39 6.83
CA TYR A 338 8.90 3.06 6.24
C TYR A 338 9.85 2.82 5.06
N THR A 339 10.57 3.86 4.60
CA THR A 339 11.63 3.72 3.59
C THR A 339 12.98 4.10 4.17
N PRO A 340 14.09 3.53 3.66
CA PRO A 340 15.43 3.91 4.09
C PRO A 340 15.70 5.41 3.94
N LEU A 341 15.23 6.05 2.85
CA LEU A 341 15.35 7.49 2.64
C LEU A 341 14.70 8.30 3.77
N GLN A 342 13.50 7.92 4.20
CA GLN A 342 12.80 8.60 5.30
C GLN A 342 13.55 8.46 6.62
N HIS A 343 14.16 7.29 6.89
CA HIS A 343 15.02 7.10 8.06
C HIS A 343 16.24 8.03 8.04
N LEU A 344 16.90 8.16 6.88
CA LEU A 344 18.04 9.07 6.73
C LEU A 344 17.62 10.53 6.89
N LEU A 345 16.52 10.95 6.27
CA LEU A 345 15.99 12.30 6.37
C LEU A 345 15.64 12.68 7.82
N LEU A 346 14.93 11.79 8.54
CA LEU A 346 14.56 12.06 9.93
C LEU A 346 15.77 12.06 10.87
N ALA A 347 16.78 11.23 10.61
CA ALA A 347 18.03 11.25 11.37
C ALA A 347 18.78 12.59 11.18
N ALA A 348 18.87 13.08 9.94
CA ALA A 348 19.48 14.38 9.65
C ALA A 348 18.64 15.55 10.17
N ALA A 349 17.31 15.47 10.12
CA ALA A 349 16.38 16.46 10.65
C ALA A 349 16.50 16.59 12.18
N GLU A 350 16.55 15.47 12.90
CA GLU A 350 16.71 15.44 14.35
C GLU A 350 18.05 16.08 14.79
N ALA A 351 19.13 15.84 14.04
CA ALA A 351 20.44 16.49 14.29
C ALA A 351 20.36 18.02 14.20
N ARG A 352 19.33 18.58 13.57
CA ARG A 352 19.03 20.02 13.50
C ARG A 352 17.86 20.45 14.39
N GLY A 353 17.40 19.59 15.30
CA GLY A 353 16.32 19.88 16.26
C GLY A 353 14.90 19.76 15.68
N MET A 354 14.73 19.24 14.47
CA MET A 354 13.42 18.93 13.89
C MET A 354 13.03 17.50 14.23
N HIS A 355 12.07 17.32 15.13
CA HIS A 355 11.64 15.99 15.62
C HIS A 355 10.42 15.42 14.89
N ALA A 356 9.71 16.24 14.13
CA ALA A 356 8.54 15.83 13.37
C ALA A 356 8.48 16.59 12.05
N LEU A 357 8.20 15.88 10.95
CA LEU A 357 7.93 16.47 9.65
C LEU A 357 6.46 16.27 9.29
N VAL A 358 5.81 17.32 8.79
CA VAL A 358 4.56 17.11 8.04
C VAL A 358 4.88 16.23 6.83
N MET A 359 4.07 15.20 6.60
CA MET A 359 4.12 14.37 5.39
C MET A 359 2.69 14.26 4.84
N THR A 360 2.40 15.00 3.80
CA THR A 360 1.09 14.96 3.12
C THR A 360 1.27 14.60 1.65
N SER A 361 0.22 14.07 1.01
CA SER A 361 0.28 13.67 -0.41
C SER A 361 0.79 14.79 -1.32
N GLY A 362 1.68 14.47 -2.26
CA GLY A 362 2.26 15.38 -3.24
C GLY A 362 1.30 15.61 -4.42
N ASN A 363 0.29 16.45 -4.20
CA ASN A 363 -0.71 16.84 -5.19
C ASN A 363 -1.35 18.18 -4.82
N LEU A 364 -2.00 18.84 -5.75
CA LEU A 364 -3.03 19.83 -5.42
C LEU A 364 -4.24 19.12 -4.77
N SER A 365 -5.03 19.87 -4.00
CA SER A 365 -6.29 19.32 -3.47
C SER A 365 -7.17 18.81 -4.62
N GLU A 366 -7.71 17.58 -4.44
CA GLU A 366 -8.62 16.91 -5.39
C GLU A 366 -7.95 16.41 -6.69
N GLU A 367 -6.63 16.51 -6.81
CA GLU A 367 -5.85 15.86 -7.87
C GLU A 367 -5.23 14.54 -7.35
N PRO A 368 -4.86 13.61 -8.25
CA PRO A 368 -4.15 12.40 -7.85
C PRO A 368 -2.72 12.73 -7.37
N ILE A 369 -2.18 11.90 -6.47
CA ILE A 369 -0.79 12.02 -6.01
C ILE A 369 0.17 11.85 -7.19
N GLU A 370 1.21 12.69 -7.28
CA GLU A 370 2.22 12.59 -8.33
C GLU A 370 3.13 11.37 -8.15
N THR A 371 3.50 10.75 -9.27
CA THR A 371 4.35 9.55 -9.30
C THR A 371 5.55 9.66 -10.23
N ASP A 372 5.50 10.58 -11.18
CA ASP A 372 6.55 10.88 -12.16
C ASP A 372 7.35 12.10 -11.73
N ASP A 373 8.67 12.08 -11.89
CA ASP A 373 9.56 13.14 -11.42
C ASP A 373 9.43 14.44 -12.22
N ASP A 374 9.19 14.35 -13.53
CA ASP A 374 9.03 15.54 -14.37
C ASP A 374 7.65 16.18 -14.18
N LEU A 375 6.59 15.38 -14.07
CA LEU A 375 5.26 15.88 -13.73
C LEU A 375 5.24 16.45 -12.30
N ALA A 376 5.89 15.81 -11.34
CA ALA A 376 6.03 16.35 -9.99
C ALA A 376 6.80 17.66 -9.98
N TRP A 377 7.83 17.81 -10.79
CA TRP A 377 8.51 19.09 -10.95
C TRP A 377 7.57 20.16 -11.50
N GLU A 378 6.85 19.86 -12.57
CA GLU A 378 5.92 20.80 -13.20
C GLU A 378 4.76 21.21 -12.28
N HIS A 379 4.09 20.21 -11.67
CA HIS A 379 2.86 20.43 -10.91
C HIS A 379 3.11 20.86 -9.47
N LEU A 380 4.27 20.55 -8.88
CA LEU A 380 4.53 20.86 -7.48
C LEU A 380 5.57 21.98 -7.33
N VAL A 381 6.69 21.96 -8.05
CA VAL A 381 7.75 22.94 -7.87
C VAL A 381 7.57 24.13 -8.79
N ALA A 382 7.45 23.93 -10.10
CA ALA A 382 7.25 25.03 -11.04
C ALA A 382 5.90 25.75 -10.80
N ALA A 383 4.89 25.05 -10.32
CA ALA A 383 3.62 25.63 -9.88
C ALA A 383 3.69 26.36 -8.52
N GLY A 384 4.84 26.37 -7.83
CA GLY A 384 5.08 27.10 -6.59
C GLY A 384 4.44 26.47 -5.34
N ILE A 385 4.14 25.15 -5.36
CA ILE A 385 3.62 24.43 -4.19
C ILE A 385 4.78 24.00 -3.29
N ALA A 386 5.87 23.48 -3.85
CA ALA A 386 7.11 23.13 -3.18
C ALA A 386 8.25 24.02 -3.65
N ASP A 387 9.30 24.13 -2.84
CA ASP A 387 10.50 24.92 -3.14
C ASP A 387 11.59 24.05 -3.81
N ALA A 388 11.52 22.72 -3.61
CA ALA A 388 12.44 21.75 -4.20
C ALA A 388 11.78 20.37 -4.36
N LEU A 389 12.45 19.52 -5.17
CA LEU A 389 12.07 18.13 -5.42
C LEU A 389 13.23 17.20 -5.05
N LEU A 390 12.99 16.30 -4.11
CA LEU A 390 13.82 15.14 -3.81
C LEU A 390 13.20 13.92 -4.50
N GLY A 391 13.67 13.63 -5.70
CA GLY A 391 13.23 12.53 -6.55
C GLY A 391 14.15 11.33 -6.50
N ASN A 392 13.92 10.37 -7.38
CA ASN A 392 14.82 9.26 -7.66
C ASN A 392 14.49 8.63 -9.01
N ASP A 393 15.44 7.88 -9.57
CA ASP A 393 15.35 7.29 -10.91
C ASP A 393 14.62 5.94 -10.97
N ARG A 394 14.06 5.43 -9.84
CA ARG A 394 13.20 4.25 -9.82
C ARG A 394 11.74 4.63 -10.13
N ALA A 395 11.18 4.03 -11.18
CA ALA A 395 9.78 4.26 -11.55
C ALA A 395 8.79 3.67 -10.53
N ILE A 396 7.71 4.40 -10.27
CA ILE A 396 6.54 3.96 -9.52
C ILE A 396 5.53 3.40 -10.54
N LEU A 397 5.21 2.10 -10.46
CA LEU A 397 4.30 1.43 -11.38
C LEU A 397 2.86 1.39 -10.86
N SER A 398 2.68 1.42 -9.55
CA SER A 398 1.37 1.49 -8.91
C SER A 398 1.30 2.71 -8.00
N ARG A 399 0.40 3.63 -8.33
CA ARG A 399 0.14 4.85 -7.54
C ARG A 399 -0.66 4.49 -6.32
N TYR A 400 -0.25 4.91 -5.11
CA TYR A 400 -1.12 4.95 -3.96
C TYR A 400 -0.65 5.84 -2.80
N ASP A 401 -1.62 6.29 -2.02
CA ASP A 401 -1.44 7.07 -0.80
C ASP A 401 -0.99 6.20 0.39
N ASP A 402 -0.68 6.83 1.51
CA ASP A 402 -0.56 6.15 2.78
C ASP A 402 -1.93 5.74 3.33
N SER A 403 -1.98 4.55 3.92
CA SER A 403 -3.17 4.11 4.66
C SER A 403 -3.36 4.93 5.92
N VAL A 404 -4.62 5.17 6.28
CA VAL A 404 -5.01 5.81 7.54
C VAL A 404 -5.85 4.82 8.32
N VAL A 405 -5.45 4.53 9.55
CA VAL A 405 -6.12 3.58 10.41
C VAL A 405 -6.40 4.17 11.79
N ARG A 406 -7.35 3.57 12.47
CA ARG A 406 -7.71 3.86 13.85
C ARG A 406 -7.89 2.54 14.59
N VAL A 407 -7.60 2.50 15.88
CA VAL A 407 -7.98 1.40 16.75
C VAL A 407 -9.26 1.76 17.49
N VAL A 408 -10.26 0.88 17.43
CA VAL A 408 -11.53 1.02 18.15
C VAL A 408 -11.79 -0.29 18.89
N ASP A 409 -11.87 -0.24 20.20
CA ASP A 409 -12.06 -1.42 21.06
C ASP A 409 -11.10 -2.59 20.73
N GLY A 410 -9.82 -2.25 20.52
CA GLY A 410 -8.77 -3.22 20.17
C GLY A 410 -8.80 -3.71 18.71
N THR A 411 -9.76 -3.25 17.90
CA THR A 411 -9.89 -3.62 16.50
C THR A 411 -9.33 -2.54 15.57
N VAL A 412 -8.51 -2.95 14.62
CA VAL A 412 -7.96 -2.05 13.60
C VAL A 412 -9.03 -1.71 12.56
N MET A 413 -9.38 -0.45 12.44
CA MET A 413 -10.36 0.06 11.49
C MET A 413 -9.66 0.94 10.44
N PRO A 414 -9.58 0.51 9.17
CA PRO A 414 -9.07 1.35 8.08
C PRO A 414 -10.06 2.48 7.76
N VAL A 415 -9.58 3.73 7.91
CA VAL A 415 -10.27 4.94 7.44
C VAL A 415 -9.97 5.18 5.96
N ARG A 416 -8.74 4.84 5.56
CA ARG A 416 -8.26 4.80 4.17
C ARG A 416 -7.43 3.54 3.99
N ARG A 417 -7.82 2.69 3.04
CA ARG A 417 -7.09 1.48 2.68
C ARG A 417 -6.22 1.75 1.45
N ALA A 418 -4.89 1.72 1.62
CA ALA A 418 -3.91 1.99 0.57
C ALA A 418 -2.60 1.26 0.86
N ARG A 419 -1.45 1.94 0.99
CA ARG A 419 -0.13 1.32 1.21
C ARG A 419 -0.12 0.35 2.40
N GLY A 420 0.43 -0.84 2.17
CA GLY A 420 0.57 -1.91 3.15
C GLY A 420 -0.66 -2.81 3.30
N TYR A 421 -1.84 -2.37 2.82
CA TYR A 421 -3.08 -3.17 2.81
C TYR A 421 -3.51 -3.58 1.41
N ALA A 422 -3.47 -2.67 0.44
CA ALA A 422 -3.72 -3.01 -0.96
C ALA A 422 -2.45 -3.64 -1.57
N PRO A 423 -2.57 -4.64 -2.46
CA PRO A 423 -3.78 -5.20 -3.06
C PRO A 423 -4.27 -6.50 -2.36
N GLN A 424 -3.99 -6.70 -1.07
CA GLN A 424 -4.45 -7.92 -0.38
C GLN A 424 -5.94 -8.14 -0.58
N PRO A 425 -6.39 -9.35 -0.94
CA PRO A 425 -7.80 -9.64 -1.10
C PRO A 425 -8.53 -9.71 0.24
N LEU A 426 -9.84 -9.44 0.18
CA LEU A 426 -10.77 -9.60 1.29
C LEU A 426 -11.66 -10.82 1.01
N PRO A 427 -11.99 -11.65 2.03
CA PRO A 427 -12.93 -12.73 1.85
C PRO A 427 -14.34 -12.17 1.59
N LEU A 428 -15.07 -12.79 0.70
CA LEU A 428 -16.49 -12.53 0.49
C LEU A 428 -17.33 -13.71 0.94
N PRO A 429 -18.57 -13.47 1.39
CA PRO A 429 -19.51 -14.55 1.64
C PRO A 429 -19.72 -15.39 0.38
N ALA A 430 -19.81 -16.71 0.53
CA ALA A 430 -20.19 -17.59 -0.56
C ALA A 430 -21.63 -17.29 -1.01
N LEU A 431 -21.82 -16.98 -2.28
CA LEU A 431 -23.12 -16.67 -2.87
C LEU A 431 -23.45 -17.70 -3.96
N ASP A 432 -24.66 -18.27 -3.91
CA ASP A 432 -25.07 -19.38 -4.78
C ASP A 432 -25.05 -19.11 -6.29
N ARG A 433 -24.90 -17.86 -6.75
CA ARG A 433 -25.02 -17.46 -8.17
C ARG A 433 -24.27 -16.17 -8.55
N ALA A 434 -23.14 -15.86 -7.97
CA ALA A 434 -22.34 -14.73 -8.44
C ALA A 434 -21.64 -15.07 -9.77
N PRO A 435 -21.53 -14.15 -10.75
CA PRO A 435 -20.63 -14.31 -11.87
C PRO A 435 -19.19 -14.44 -11.39
N SER A 436 -18.37 -15.17 -12.13
CA SER A 436 -16.98 -15.48 -11.75
C SER A 436 -16.10 -14.23 -11.48
N CYS A 437 -16.40 -13.12 -12.14
CA CYS A 437 -15.71 -11.85 -11.90
C CYS A 437 -16.70 -10.68 -12.03
N VAL A 438 -16.84 -9.90 -10.97
CA VAL A 438 -17.62 -8.65 -10.96
C VAL A 438 -16.67 -7.50 -10.75
N LEU A 439 -16.75 -6.47 -11.60
CA LEU A 439 -16.09 -5.19 -11.39
C LEU A 439 -17.10 -4.21 -10.76
N ALA A 440 -16.86 -3.82 -9.52
CA ALA A 440 -17.57 -2.73 -8.85
C ALA A 440 -16.79 -1.43 -9.01
N CYS A 441 -17.41 -0.44 -9.68
CA CYS A 441 -16.75 0.79 -10.13
C CYS A 441 -16.61 1.87 -9.03
N GLY A 442 -17.22 1.66 -7.87
CA GLY A 442 -17.22 2.60 -6.76
C GLY A 442 -18.00 3.90 -7.01
N PRO A 443 -18.14 4.74 -5.98
CA PRO A 443 -18.77 6.04 -6.04
C PRO A 443 -17.80 7.11 -6.60
N GLN A 444 -18.21 8.39 -6.58
CA GLN A 444 -17.36 9.50 -7.01
C GLN A 444 -16.34 9.91 -5.95
N GLN A 445 -16.75 10.01 -4.68
CA GLN A 445 -15.87 10.49 -3.61
C GLN A 445 -15.12 9.33 -2.95
N LYS A 446 -13.82 9.55 -2.64
CA LYS A 446 -12.93 8.56 -2.02
C LYS A 446 -13.01 7.20 -2.70
N ALA A 447 -13.07 7.23 -4.03
CA ALA A 447 -13.30 6.06 -4.86
C ALA A 447 -12.26 4.98 -4.64
N THR A 448 -12.75 3.76 -4.65
CA THR A 448 -12.00 2.51 -4.81
C THR A 448 -12.69 1.68 -5.88
N ILE A 449 -11.98 0.69 -6.40
CA ILE A 449 -12.51 -0.31 -7.33
C ILE A 449 -12.46 -1.64 -6.62
N ALA A 450 -13.43 -2.50 -6.87
CA ALA A 450 -13.39 -3.87 -6.38
C ALA A 450 -13.60 -4.86 -7.54
N LEU A 451 -12.76 -5.90 -7.56
CA LEU A 451 -12.84 -7.01 -8.51
C LEU A 451 -12.99 -8.31 -7.73
N THR A 452 -13.95 -9.14 -8.09
CA THR A 452 -14.13 -10.45 -7.46
C THR A 452 -13.43 -11.55 -8.23
N ARG A 453 -12.99 -12.58 -7.50
CA ARG A 453 -12.49 -13.85 -8.01
C ARG A 453 -13.21 -14.98 -7.29
N GLU A 454 -13.74 -15.93 -8.05
CA GLU A 454 -14.25 -17.18 -7.49
C GLU A 454 -13.10 -18.09 -7.07
N GLY A 455 -13.16 -18.65 -5.87
CA GLY A 455 -12.21 -19.63 -5.37
C GLY A 455 -12.64 -21.07 -5.70
N THR A 456 -11.78 -22.03 -5.38
CA THR A 456 -11.96 -23.44 -5.75
C THR A 456 -13.11 -24.16 -5.03
N ASN A 457 -13.62 -23.61 -3.92
CA ASN A 457 -14.67 -24.24 -3.10
C ASN A 457 -15.96 -23.41 -2.98
N GLY A 458 -16.25 -22.54 -3.97
CA GLY A 458 -17.38 -21.61 -3.91
C GLY A 458 -17.13 -20.41 -2.98
N GLU A 459 -15.93 -20.31 -2.38
CA GLU A 459 -15.47 -19.12 -1.72
C GLU A 459 -15.16 -18.05 -2.77
N ALA A 460 -15.42 -16.80 -2.45
CA ALA A 460 -15.06 -15.69 -3.33
C ALA A 460 -14.11 -14.73 -2.58
N THR A 461 -13.20 -14.14 -3.33
CA THR A 461 -12.31 -13.10 -2.85
C THR A 461 -12.56 -11.79 -3.57
N CYS A 462 -12.35 -10.67 -2.89
CA CYS A 462 -12.51 -9.34 -3.44
C CYS A 462 -11.18 -8.58 -3.39
N PHE A 463 -10.67 -8.19 -4.53
CA PHE A 463 -9.52 -7.31 -4.67
C PHE A 463 -10.00 -5.87 -4.66
N VAL A 464 -9.92 -5.22 -3.51
CA VAL A 464 -10.23 -3.80 -3.39
C VAL A 464 -8.97 -3.00 -3.68
N SER A 465 -9.05 -2.07 -4.64
CA SER A 465 -7.93 -1.18 -4.98
C SER A 465 -7.50 -0.34 -3.78
N GLN A 466 -6.37 0.30 -3.93
CA GLN A 466 -6.02 1.43 -3.08
C GLN A 466 -7.05 2.57 -3.24
N HIS A 467 -7.10 3.44 -2.25
CA HIS A 467 -7.79 4.72 -2.35
C HIS A 467 -7.29 5.50 -3.58
N ILE A 468 -8.20 5.91 -4.46
CA ILE A 468 -7.89 6.63 -5.69
C ILE A 468 -8.10 8.14 -5.49
N GLY A 469 -9.14 8.51 -4.77
CA GLY A 469 -9.53 9.89 -4.51
C GLY A 469 -10.91 10.24 -5.07
N ASP A 470 -11.17 11.52 -5.19
CA ASP A 470 -12.48 12.02 -5.66
C ASP A 470 -12.47 12.08 -7.21
N VAL A 471 -13.21 11.20 -7.86
CA VAL A 471 -13.24 11.04 -9.34
C VAL A 471 -14.17 12.10 -9.94
N GLU A 472 -13.77 13.39 -9.80
CA GLU A 472 -14.54 14.55 -10.23
C GLU A 472 -13.98 15.23 -11.50
N ASN A 473 -12.74 14.90 -11.89
CA ASN A 473 -12.04 15.50 -13.02
C ASN A 473 -11.35 14.46 -13.90
N GLY A 474 -10.76 14.89 -15.03
CA GLY A 474 -10.08 14.03 -15.99
C GLY A 474 -8.87 13.31 -15.38
N GLY A 475 -8.03 13.99 -14.60
CA GLY A 475 -6.82 13.42 -14.01
C GLY A 475 -7.13 12.30 -12.99
N THR A 476 -8.15 12.49 -12.12
CA THR A 476 -8.59 11.45 -11.18
C THR A 476 -9.31 10.31 -11.89
N PHE A 477 -10.03 10.58 -12.98
CA PHE A 477 -10.64 9.55 -13.79
C PHE A 477 -9.60 8.70 -14.55
N ASP A 478 -8.53 9.33 -15.05
CA ASP A 478 -7.39 8.61 -15.65
C ASP A 478 -6.67 7.74 -14.62
N ALA A 479 -6.49 8.26 -13.39
CA ALA A 479 -5.93 7.47 -12.28
C ALA A 479 -6.83 6.28 -11.90
N TRP A 480 -8.16 6.46 -11.95
CA TRP A 480 -9.14 5.39 -11.74
C TRP A 480 -9.03 4.32 -12.83
N ASN A 481 -8.97 4.71 -14.11
CA ASN A 481 -8.78 3.77 -15.23
C ASN A 481 -7.45 3.01 -15.11
N ALA A 482 -6.37 3.70 -14.78
CA ALA A 482 -5.06 3.08 -14.60
C ALA A 482 -5.07 2.05 -13.46
N ALA A 483 -5.72 2.35 -12.33
CA ALA A 483 -5.86 1.42 -11.21
C ALA A 483 -6.69 0.20 -11.59
N ARG A 484 -7.79 0.39 -12.35
CA ARG A 484 -8.64 -0.69 -12.87
C ARG A 484 -7.85 -1.63 -13.78
N THR A 485 -7.27 -1.09 -14.85
CA THR A 485 -6.46 -1.88 -15.79
C THR A 485 -5.34 -2.62 -15.06
N ARG A 486 -4.69 -1.94 -14.09
CA ARG A 486 -3.63 -2.53 -13.30
C ARG A 486 -4.06 -3.76 -12.51
N LEU A 487 -5.25 -3.73 -11.88
CA LEU A 487 -5.78 -4.88 -11.14
C LEU A 487 -6.21 -6.01 -12.08
N GLU A 488 -6.86 -5.66 -13.21
CA GLU A 488 -7.25 -6.64 -14.24
C GLU A 488 -6.03 -7.39 -14.78
N ASP A 489 -4.99 -6.66 -15.19
CA ASP A 489 -3.77 -7.25 -15.77
C ASP A 489 -2.96 -8.05 -14.74
N LEU A 490 -2.81 -7.51 -13.51
CA LEU A 490 -1.95 -8.12 -12.49
C LEU A 490 -2.51 -9.46 -11.98
N PHE A 491 -3.84 -9.57 -11.90
CA PHE A 491 -4.52 -10.74 -11.38
C PHE A 491 -5.23 -11.57 -12.45
N ASP A 492 -5.02 -11.26 -13.73
CA ASP A 492 -5.66 -11.92 -14.89
C ASP A 492 -7.18 -12.02 -14.71
N LEU A 493 -7.82 -10.88 -14.39
CA LEU A 493 -9.25 -10.80 -14.12
C LEU A 493 -9.98 -10.09 -15.26
N ALA A 494 -10.89 -10.82 -15.91
CA ALA A 494 -11.79 -10.27 -16.93
C ALA A 494 -13.21 -10.16 -16.37
N PRO A 495 -13.76 -8.94 -16.18
CA PRO A 495 -15.11 -8.77 -15.64
C PRO A 495 -16.19 -9.43 -16.50
N ALA A 496 -17.01 -10.29 -15.89
CA ALA A 496 -18.19 -10.91 -16.49
C ALA A 496 -19.47 -10.11 -16.18
N ALA A 497 -19.43 -9.19 -15.21
CA ALA A 497 -20.49 -8.26 -14.88
C ALA A 497 -19.92 -6.96 -14.28
N LEU A 498 -20.70 -5.89 -14.35
CA LEU A 498 -20.34 -4.60 -13.79
C LEU A 498 -21.32 -4.17 -12.71
N ALA A 499 -20.83 -3.48 -11.68
CA ALA A 499 -21.68 -2.83 -10.68
C ALA A 499 -21.27 -1.34 -10.54
N CYS A 500 -22.24 -0.44 -10.41
CA CYS A 500 -21.98 0.98 -10.19
C CYS A 500 -23.06 1.63 -9.33
N ASP A 501 -22.78 2.83 -8.84
CA ASP A 501 -23.77 3.66 -8.15
C ASP A 501 -24.91 4.06 -9.10
N VAL A 502 -26.14 4.17 -8.58
CA VAL A 502 -27.31 4.64 -9.32
C VAL A 502 -27.18 6.11 -9.75
N HIS A 503 -26.25 6.88 -9.18
CA HIS A 503 -26.07 8.28 -9.49
C HIS A 503 -25.71 8.52 -10.97
N PRO A 504 -26.48 9.33 -11.72
CA PRO A 504 -26.32 9.41 -13.18
C PRO A 504 -25.06 10.12 -13.64
N SER A 505 -24.51 11.02 -12.80
CA SER A 505 -23.41 11.92 -13.19
C SER A 505 -22.03 11.43 -12.77
N TYR A 506 -21.91 10.35 -11.99
CA TYR A 506 -20.61 9.83 -11.59
C TYR A 506 -19.84 9.29 -12.79
N LEU A 507 -18.59 9.75 -12.98
CA LEU A 507 -17.77 9.36 -14.13
C LEU A 507 -17.54 7.84 -14.18
N SER A 508 -17.28 7.20 -13.03
CA SER A 508 -17.16 5.75 -12.91
C SER A 508 -18.45 5.02 -13.34
N GLY A 509 -19.62 5.54 -12.95
CA GLY A 509 -20.92 5.00 -13.33
C GLY A 509 -21.23 5.20 -14.82
N GLN A 510 -20.89 6.35 -15.40
CA GLN A 510 -21.05 6.60 -16.84
C GLN A 510 -20.19 5.63 -17.65
N TRP A 511 -18.93 5.43 -17.24
CA TRP A 511 -18.03 4.46 -17.84
C TRP A 511 -18.62 3.03 -17.76
N ALA A 512 -19.11 2.62 -16.60
CA ALA A 512 -19.72 1.29 -16.41
C ALA A 512 -20.92 1.07 -17.33
N ARG A 513 -21.82 2.03 -17.44
CA ARG A 513 -22.99 1.98 -18.35
C ARG A 513 -22.58 1.90 -19.81
N GLU A 514 -21.55 2.60 -20.20
CA GLU A 514 -21.00 2.55 -21.57
C GLU A 514 -20.34 1.20 -21.87
N GLN A 515 -19.48 0.68 -20.96
CA GLN A 515 -18.83 -0.61 -21.14
C GLN A 515 -19.82 -1.77 -21.13
N ALA A 516 -20.82 -1.76 -20.24
CA ALA A 516 -21.88 -2.76 -20.23
C ALA A 516 -22.58 -2.86 -21.59
N ARG A 517 -22.89 -1.73 -22.21
CA ARG A 517 -23.49 -1.70 -23.55
C ARG A 517 -22.54 -2.15 -24.64
N LYS A 518 -21.27 -1.71 -24.62
CA LYS A 518 -20.26 -2.06 -25.64
C LYS A 518 -19.92 -3.54 -25.62
N CYS A 519 -19.77 -4.12 -24.44
CA CYS A 519 -19.33 -5.50 -24.26
C CYS A 519 -20.49 -6.49 -24.00
N ASN A 520 -21.74 -5.98 -24.00
CA ASN A 520 -22.94 -6.76 -23.67
C ASN A 520 -22.84 -7.48 -22.32
N LEU A 521 -22.33 -6.77 -21.30
CA LEU A 521 -22.19 -7.28 -19.95
C LEU A 521 -23.41 -6.92 -19.09
N PRO A 522 -23.81 -7.78 -18.16
CA PRO A 522 -24.75 -7.43 -17.10
C PRO A 522 -24.26 -6.21 -16.32
N LEU A 523 -25.16 -5.28 -16.02
CA LEU A 523 -24.89 -4.11 -15.17
C LEU A 523 -25.87 -4.10 -14.00
N VAL A 524 -25.35 -3.98 -12.80
CA VAL A 524 -26.10 -3.80 -11.56
C VAL A 524 -25.91 -2.38 -11.06
N GLU A 525 -26.98 -1.61 -10.97
CA GLU A 525 -26.97 -0.28 -10.37
C GLU A 525 -27.38 -0.39 -8.91
N VAL A 526 -26.49 0.01 -8.00
CA VAL A 526 -26.64 -0.15 -6.55
C VAL A 526 -26.93 1.18 -5.90
N GLN A 527 -27.98 1.22 -5.07
CA GLN A 527 -28.30 2.42 -4.28
C GLN A 527 -27.22 2.66 -3.22
N HIS A 528 -26.77 3.91 -3.09
CA HIS A 528 -25.60 4.31 -2.30
C HIS A 528 -25.64 3.83 -0.85
N HIS A 529 -26.70 4.12 -0.11
CA HIS A 529 -26.85 3.76 1.30
C HIS A 529 -27.02 2.25 1.51
N HIS A 530 -27.63 1.55 0.54
CA HIS A 530 -27.68 0.10 0.53
C HIS A 530 -26.28 -0.51 0.37
N ALA A 531 -25.44 0.09 -0.48
CA ALA A 531 -24.03 -0.36 -0.62
C ALA A 531 -23.24 -0.22 0.69
N HIS A 532 -23.42 0.87 1.44
CA HIS A 532 -22.82 1.03 2.77
C HIS A 532 -23.26 -0.08 3.73
N ILE A 533 -24.57 -0.36 3.80
CA ILE A 533 -25.10 -1.41 4.68
C ILE A 533 -24.62 -2.80 4.25
N ALA A 534 -24.66 -3.10 2.95
CA ALA A 534 -24.21 -4.38 2.41
C ALA A 534 -22.72 -4.64 2.66
N SER A 535 -21.87 -3.61 2.64
CA SER A 535 -20.45 -3.75 2.97
C SER A 535 -20.24 -4.18 4.42
N VAL A 536 -20.97 -3.57 5.37
CA VAL A 536 -20.92 -3.96 6.79
C VAL A 536 -21.49 -5.38 6.99
N MET A 537 -22.58 -5.72 6.30
CA MET A 537 -23.12 -7.09 6.33
C MET A 537 -22.12 -8.11 5.81
N ALA A 538 -21.40 -7.82 4.71
CA ALA A 538 -20.41 -8.73 4.16
C ALA A 538 -19.26 -9.01 5.15
N GLU A 539 -18.79 -8.00 5.87
CA GLU A 539 -17.79 -8.16 6.93
C GLU A 539 -18.34 -9.02 8.10
N ALA A 540 -19.55 -8.73 8.55
CA ALA A 540 -20.20 -9.49 9.63
C ALA A 540 -20.45 -10.96 9.25
N ILE A 541 -20.80 -11.24 8.00
CA ILE A 541 -20.97 -12.61 7.50
C ILE A 541 -19.61 -13.33 7.43
N ALA A 542 -18.58 -12.66 6.93
CA ALA A 542 -17.22 -13.21 6.89
C ALA A 542 -16.67 -13.51 8.29
N ALA A 543 -17.08 -12.74 9.30
CA ALA A 543 -16.77 -12.96 10.70
C ALA A 543 -17.68 -14.00 11.39
N GLY A 544 -18.64 -14.60 10.68
CA GLY A 544 -19.60 -15.57 11.25
C GLY A 544 -20.65 -14.98 12.20
N GLN A 545 -20.83 -13.65 12.18
CA GLN A 545 -21.80 -12.94 13.03
C GLN A 545 -23.20 -12.88 12.39
N LEU A 546 -23.28 -12.98 11.07
CA LEU A 546 -24.52 -13.01 10.29
C LEU A 546 -24.51 -14.17 9.31
N THR A 547 -25.70 -14.58 8.86
CA THR A 547 -25.86 -15.50 7.73
C THR A 547 -26.09 -14.73 6.42
N THR A 548 -25.90 -15.38 5.26
CA THR A 548 -26.06 -14.74 3.94
C THR A 548 -27.50 -14.32 3.63
N ASP A 549 -28.49 -14.93 4.25
CA ASP A 549 -29.93 -14.63 4.15
C ASP A 549 -30.42 -13.64 5.21
N ALA A 550 -29.51 -13.13 6.07
CA ALA A 550 -29.86 -12.20 7.13
C ALA A 550 -30.55 -10.93 6.61
N ARG A 551 -31.52 -10.44 7.35
CA ARG A 551 -32.11 -9.11 7.21
C ARG A 551 -31.74 -8.26 8.42
N VAL A 552 -31.27 -7.05 8.17
CA VAL A 552 -30.82 -6.10 9.20
C VAL A 552 -31.57 -4.79 9.11
N LEU A 553 -31.68 -4.06 10.22
CA LEU A 553 -32.00 -2.64 10.19
C LEU A 553 -30.67 -1.88 9.98
N GLY A 554 -30.43 -1.46 8.76
CA GLY A 554 -29.27 -0.64 8.41
C GLY A 554 -29.55 0.82 8.71
N ILE A 555 -28.63 1.47 9.40
CA ILE A 555 -28.65 2.93 9.65
C ILE A 555 -27.48 3.53 8.90
N ALA A 556 -27.79 4.35 7.89
CA ALA A 556 -26.76 5.00 7.05
C ALA A 556 -26.89 6.51 7.17
N PHE A 557 -25.92 7.15 7.84
CA PHE A 557 -25.81 8.59 7.95
C PHE A 557 -24.70 9.07 7.02
N ASP A 558 -25.11 9.54 5.86
CA ASP A 558 -24.24 10.02 4.80
C ASP A 558 -24.57 11.48 4.47
N GLY A 559 -23.64 12.17 3.82
CA GLY A 559 -23.88 13.55 3.38
C GLY A 559 -24.86 13.63 2.24
N THR A 560 -24.68 12.79 1.20
CA THR A 560 -25.54 12.73 0.02
C THR A 560 -25.40 11.40 -0.72
N GLY A 561 -26.52 10.82 -1.13
CA GLY A 561 -26.61 9.71 -2.07
C GLY A 561 -27.82 9.86 -2.97
N ALA A 562 -27.78 9.32 -4.18
CA ALA A 562 -28.93 9.34 -5.09
C ALA A 562 -30.01 8.39 -4.57
N GLY A 563 -31.20 8.93 -4.28
CA GLY A 563 -32.36 8.16 -3.90
C GLY A 563 -33.05 7.51 -5.11
N THR A 564 -33.74 6.39 -4.87
CA THR A 564 -34.54 5.71 -5.91
C THR A 564 -35.80 6.49 -6.30
N ASP A 565 -36.16 7.49 -5.51
CA ASP A 565 -37.29 8.41 -5.73
C ASP A 565 -36.88 9.71 -6.46
N GLY A 566 -35.61 9.79 -6.93
CA GLY A 566 -35.07 10.96 -7.61
C GLY A 566 -34.72 12.13 -6.68
N THR A 567 -34.72 11.89 -5.35
CA THR A 567 -34.30 12.87 -4.34
C THR A 567 -32.89 12.57 -3.83
N ILE A 568 -32.31 13.51 -3.09
CA ILE A 568 -31.05 13.30 -2.36
C ILE A 568 -31.38 12.67 -1.01
N TRP A 569 -30.79 11.52 -0.75
CA TRP A 569 -30.86 10.84 0.54
C TRP A 569 -29.63 11.15 1.39
N GLY A 570 -29.76 11.02 2.72
CA GLY A 570 -28.64 11.30 3.62
C GLY A 570 -28.70 10.50 4.94
N GLY A 571 -29.76 10.64 5.70
CA GLY A 571 -29.95 9.93 6.98
C GLY A 571 -31.06 8.89 6.88
N GLU A 572 -30.68 7.63 6.57
CA GLU A 572 -31.60 6.60 6.14
C GLU A 572 -31.65 5.41 7.12
N PHE A 573 -32.83 4.83 7.25
CA PHE A 573 -33.11 3.60 8.00
C PHE A 573 -33.68 2.59 6.99
N LEU A 574 -32.89 1.57 6.65
CA LEU A 574 -33.22 0.59 5.63
C LEU A 574 -33.35 -0.80 6.27
N VAL A 575 -34.44 -1.51 6.01
CA VAL A 575 -34.51 -2.94 6.26
C VAL A 575 -33.85 -3.63 5.06
N ALA A 576 -32.61 -4.11 5.25
CA ALA A 576 -31.75 -4.54 4.16
C ALA A 576 -31.33 -6.00 4.27
N SER A 577 -31.08 -6.61 3.13
CA SER A 577 -30.34 -7.85 2.92
C SER A 577 -29.22 -7.57 1.92
N LEU A 578 -28.35 -8.54 1.63
CA LEU A 578 -27.32 -8.39 0.57
C LEU A 578 -27.95 -8.10 -0.80
N GLY A 579 -29.11 -8.68 -1.10
CA GLY A 579 -29.77 -8.58 -2.42
C GLY A 579 -30.74 -7.41 -2.60
N GLY A 580 -31.07 -6.64 -1.54
CA GLY A 580 -32.03 -5.55 -1.65
C GLY A 580 -32.40 -4.91 -0.33
N PHE A 581 -33.24 -3.88 -0.40
CA PHE A 581 -33.65 -3.11 0.76
C PHE A 581 -35.07 -2.55 0.64
N GLU A 582 -35.66 -2.19 1.79
CA GLU A 582 -36.87 -1.42 1.95
C GLU A 582 -36.56 -0.20 2.81
N ARG A 583 -36.93 1.01 2.34
CA ARG A 583 -36.76 2.25 3.11
C ARG A 583 -37.80 2.32 4.21
N ALA A 584 -37.42 2.04 5.44
CA ALA A 584 -38.30 2.01 6.59
C ALA A 584 -38.58 3.42 7.16
N ALA A 585 -37.53 4.26 7.22
CA ALA A 585 -37.62 5.62 7.71
C ALA A 585 -36.43 6.47 7.20
N HIS A 586 -36.53 7.78 7.38
CA HIS A 586 -35.43 8.71 7.14
C HIS A 586 -35.51 9.91 8.09
N LEU A 587 -34.40 10.63 8.25
CA LEU A 587 -34.39 11.89 8.96
C LEU A 587 -35.24 12.94 8.19
N ARG A 588 -35.79 13.89 8.93
CA ARG A 588 -36.57 14.97 8.30
C ARG A 588 -35.73 15.69 7.26
N THR A 589 -36.28 15.80 6.05
CA THR A 589 -35.63 16.48 4.93
C THR A 589 -35.62 17.99 5.12
N TRP A 590 -34.59 18.64 4.57
CA TRP A 590 -34.49 20.11 4.45
C TRP A 590 -33.89 20.47 3.10
N ALA A 591 -34.08 21.74 2.70
CA ALA A 591 -33.50 22.23 1.46
C ALA A 591 -31.97 22.38 1.59
N LEU A 592 -31.24 21.99 0.55
CA LEU A 592 -29.79 22.19 0.42
C LEU A 592 -29.51 23.32 -0.55
N PRO A 593 -29.55 24.61 -0.13
CA PRO A 593 -29.24 25.73 -1.00
C PRO A 593 -27.72 25.70 -1.31
N GLY A 594 -27.37 25.73 -2.61
CA GLY A 594 -25.97 25.67 -3.05
C GLY A 594 -25.45 24.28 -3.40
N GLY A 595 -26.28 23.22 -3.36
CA GLY A 595 -25.92 21.88 -3.79
C GLY A 595 -24.73 21.32 -3.01
N ALA A 596 -23.73 20.76 -3.69
CA ALA A 596 -22.54 20.14 -3.09
C ALA A 596 -21.74 21.09 -2.17
N ALA A 597 -21.79 22.41 -2.39
CA ALA A 597 -21.12 23.37 -1.52
C ALA A 597 -21.75 23.48 -0.13
N SER A 598 -23.00 23.06 0.04
CA SER A 598 -23.70 23.05 1.34
C SER A 598 -23.43 21.79 2.16
N VAL A 599 -22.80 20.78 1.58
CA VAL A 599 -22.45 19.50 2.23
C VAL A 599 -21.02 19.54 2.74
N ARG A 600 -20.17 20.38 2.19
CA ARG A 600 -18.78 20.64 2.58
C ARG A 600 -18.69 21.79 3.64
#